data_134fcf95f3093d8676ef2a214d621aed
#
_entry.id   134fcf95f3093d8676ef2a214d621aed
#
_cell.length_a   1.000
_cell.length_b   1.000
_cell.length_c   1.000
_cell.angle_alpha   90.00
_cell.angle_beta   90.00
_cell.angle_gamma   90.00
#
_symmetry.space_group_name_H-M   'P 1'
#
loop_
_entity.id
_entity.type
_entity.pdbx_description
1 polymer ?
#
loop_
_entity_poly.entity_id
_entity_poly.type
_entity_poly.pdbx_seq_one_letter_code
_entity_poly.pdbx_strand_id
1 'polypeptide(L)'
;AISACEKGGQSSRAWPLLREMRARGLQPDVISCNAVISASEKGSQWEQALGTLTEMEQGLLAPDVISFSAAISAGEKGGQWGCALALLRRLHRGAVLPTVTTCNAAISACEKVKRWEEALALLRGMGELGIQADVVSYNAAISACEKGMQWELAVVLFHEMQRRGIETLSRSHPDVDHVQRLGQRL
;
A
#
# COMPACT_ATOMS: atom_id res chain seq x y z
N ALA A 1 19.22 -5.07 17.22
CA ALA A 1 19.68 -3.77 16.70
C ALA A 1 18.75 -3.28 15.58
N ILE A 2 18.52 -4.06 14.49
CA ILE A 2 17.70 -3.65 13.32
C ILE A 2 16.26 -3.31 13.74
N SER A 3 15.60 -4.18 14.53
CA SER A 3 14.22 -3.90 15.03
C SER A 3 14.15 -2.69 15.97
N ALA A 4 15.25 -2.32 16.62
CA ALA A 4 15.33 -1.08 17.40
C ALA A 4 15.35 0.15 16.48
N CYS A 5 16.07 0.07 15.35
CA CYS A 5 16.08 1.13 14.34
C CYS A 5 14.69 1.33 13.71
N GLU A 6 13.97 0.24 13.44
CA GLU A 6 12.60 0.28 12.94
C GLU A 6 11.66 1.01 13.93
N LYS A 7 11.70 0.63 15.21
CA LYS A 7 10.87 1.25 16.27
C LYS A 7 11.28 2.70 16.56
N GLY A 8 12.56 3.01 16.43
CA GLY A 8 13.12 4.35 16.65
C GLY A 8 13.05 5.27 15.42
N GLY A 9 12.46 4.84 14.31
CA GLY A 9 12.36 5.65 13.08
C GLY A 9 13.72 5.93 12.42
N GLN A 10 14.76 5.16 12.75
CA GLN A 10 16.12 5.35 12.21
C GLN A 10 16.35 4.51 10.95
N SER A 11 15.57 4.79 9.91
CA SER A 11 15.62 4.06 8.64
C SER A 11 17.01 4.07 8.00
N SER A 12 17.74 5.19 8.05
CA SER A 12 19.08 5.33 7.49
C SER A 12 20.12 4.40 8.11
N ARG A 13 19.86 3.87 9.30
CA ARG A 13 20.76 2.93 10.01
C ARG A 13 20.36 1.46 9.79
N ALA A 14 19.12 1.18 9.51
CA ALA A 14 18.62 -0.19 9.40
C ALA A 14 19.29 -0.96 8.25
N TRP A 15 19.35 -0.36 7.08
CA TRP A 15 19.93 -0.97 5.88
C TRP A 15 21.46 -1.20 5.99
N PRO A 16 22.28 -0.23 6.44
CA PRO A 16 23.71 -0.49 6.69
C PRO A 16 23.95 -1.62 7.69
N LEU A 17 23.13 -1.74 8.74
CA LEU A 17 23.25 -2.84 9.71
C LEU A 17 22.98 -4.20 9.08
N LEU A 18 22.01 -4.32 8.17
CA LEU A 18 21.75 -5.55 7.43
C LEU A 18 22.96 -5.94 6.57
N ARG A 19 23.58 -4.97 5.89
CA ARG A 19 24.79 -5.20 5.09
C ARG A 19 25.98 -5.59 5.95
N GLU A 20 26.16 -4.94 7.10
CA GLU A 20 27.21 -5.29 8.06
C GLU A 20 27.03 -6.72 8.62
N MET A 21 25.78 -7.11 8.91
CA MET A 21 25.43 -8.46 9.34
C MET A 21 25.92 -9.50 8.32
N ARG A 22 25.64 -9.26 7.02
CA ARG A 22 26.12 -10.13 5.93
C ARG A 22 27.64 -10.12 5.77
N ALA A 23 28.27 -8.95 5.86
CA ALA A 23 29.72 -8.82 5.75
C ALA A 23 30.47 -9.60 6.86
N ARG A 24 29.83 -9.77 8.02
CA ARG A 24 30.32 -10.60 9.13
C ARG A 24 29.97 -12.10 8.98
N GLY A 25 29.40 -12.52 7.86
CA GLY A 25 29.01 -13.91 7.61
C GLY A 25 27.75 -14.36 8.34
N LEU A 26 27.03 -13.43 8.97
CA LEU A 26 25.75 -13.73 9.61
C LEU A 26 24.64 -13.73 8.56
N GLN A 27 23.85 -14.80 8.52
CA GLN A 27 22.72 -14.89 7.60
C GLN A 27 21.52 -14.11 8.16
N PRO A 28 21.01 -13.10 7.42
CA PRO A 28 19.76 -12.45 7.80
C PRO A 28 18.59 -13.43 7.75
N ASP A 29 17.66 -13.30 8.66
CA ASP A 29 16.38 -13.99 8.63
C ASP A 29 15.26 -13.08 8.07
N VAL A 30 14.08 -13.66 7.83
CA VAL A 30 12.90 -12.93 7.34
C VAL A 30 12.55 -11.77 8.28
N ILE A 31 12.69 -11.96 9.60
CA ILE A 31 12.37 -10.94 10.61
C ILE A 31 13.30 -9.73 10.47
N SER A 32 14.60 -9.96 10.32
CA SER A 32 15.58 -8.89 10.13
C SER A 32 15.34 -8.12 8.84
N CYS A 33 15.02 -8.81 7.74
CA CYS A 33 14.70 -8.19 6.46
C CYS A 33 13.40 -7.39 6.55
N ASN A 34 12.35 -7.93 7.15
CA ASN A 34 11.07 -7.22 7.35
C ASN A 34 11.26 -5.95 8.18
N ALA A 35 12.10 -5.99 9.23
CA ALA A 35 12.39 -4.81 10.02
C ALA A 35 13.14 -3.73 9.21
N VAL A 36 14.01 -4.11 8.26
CA VAL A 36 14.65 -3.14 7.35
C VAL A 36 13.64 -2.56 6.37
N ILE A 37 12.78 -3.39 5.76
CA ILE A 37 11.75 -2.93 4.82
C ILE A 37 10.79 -1.97 5.53
N SER A 38 10.32 -2.32 6.74
CA SER A 38 9.44 -1.45 7.55
C SER A 38 10.13 -0.15 7.99
N ALA A 39 11.42 -0.19 8.32
CA ALA A 39 12.19 1.02 8.61
C ALA A 39 12.29 1.92 7.36
N SER A 40 12.55 1.32 6.18
CA SER A 40 12.64 2.02 4.91
C SER A 40 11.29 2.62 4.49
N GLU A 41 10.18 1.93 4.77
CA GLU A 41 8.82 2.46 4.60
C GLU A 41 8.59 3.73 5.43
N LYS A 42 8.95 3.69 6.72
CA LYS A 42 8.81 4.85 7.63
C LYS A 42 9.69 6.03 7.20
N GLY A 43 10.85 5.75 6.60
CA GLY A 43 11.77 6.74 6.06
C GLY A 43 11.48 7.17 4.61
N SER A 44 10.40 6.69 3.99
CA SER A 44 10.08 6.92 2.57
C SER A 44 11.22 6.53 1.60
N GLN A 45 12.02 5.53 1.97
CA GLN A 45 13.18 5.05 1.21
C GLN A 45 12.78 3.81 0.39
N TRP A 46 11.93 4.00 -0.59
CA TRP A 46 11.34 2.91 -1.37
C TRP A 46 12.37 2.06 -2.12
N GLU A 47 13.49 2.64 -2.59
CA GLU A 47 14.57 1.88 -3.25
C GLU A 47 15.19 0.85 -2.31
N GLN A 48 15.41 1.23 -1.05
CA GLN A 48 15.98 0.32 -0.05
C GLN A 48 14.99 -0.80 0.31
N ALA A 49 13.71 -0.48 0.40
CA ALA A 49 12.67 -1.47 0.64
C ALA A 49 12.61 -2.50 -0.49
N LEU A 50 12.59 -2.05 -1.75
CA LEU A 50 12.61 -2.93 -2.93
C LEU A 50 13.92 -3.72 -3.04
N GLY A 51 15.06 -3.07 -2.81
CA GLY A 51 16.37 -3.73 -2.81
C GLY A 51 16.42 -4.87 -1.81
N THR A 52 15.97 -4.63 -0.57
CA THR A 52 15.93 -5.65 0.48
C THR A 52 14.99 -6.80 0.11
N LEU A 53 13.81 -6.52 -0.45
CA LEU A 53 12.87 -7.54 -0.91
C LEU A 53 13.48 -8.42 -2.01
N THR A 54 14.17 -7.82 -2.98
CA THR A 54 14.86 -8.53 -4.05
C THR A 54 16.02 -9.39 -3.51
N GLU A 55 16.76 -8.86 -2.56
CA GLU A 55 17.84 -9.60 -1.88
C GLU A 55 17.33 -10.80 -1.08
N MET A 56 16.15 -10.72 -0.46
CA MET A 56 15.49 -11.87 0.18
C MET A 56 15.27 -13.00 -0.83
N GLU A 57 14.70 -12.68 -1.98
CA GLU A 57 14.40 -13.68 -3.02
C GLU A 57 15.67 -14.33 -3.58
N GLN A 58 16.71 -13.53 -3.83
CA GLN A 58 18.01 -14.03 -4.31
C GLN A 58 18.72 -14.90 -3.27
N GLY A 59 18.53 -14.57 -1.99
CA GLY A 59 19.10 -15.31 -0.86
C GLY A 59 18.30 -16.52 -0.40
N LEU A 60 17.30 -16.98 -1.21
CA LEU A 60 16.39 -18.10 -0.90
C LEU A 60 15.55 -17.88 0.38
N LEU A 61 15.41 -16.65 0.83
CA LEU A 61 14.45 -16.28 1.87
C LEU A 61 13.13 -15.97 1.20
N ALA A 62 12.08 -16.75 1.52
CA ALA A 62 10.75 -16.49 0.99
C ALA A 62 10.14 -15.24 1.64
N PRO A 63 9.89 -14.14 0.89
CA PRO A 63 9.18 -13.00 1.43
C PRO A 63 7.75 -13.39 1.80
N ASP A 64 7.28 -12.86 2.92
CA ASP A 64 5.93 -13.07 3.41
C ASP A 64 5.01 -11.87 3.10
N VAL A 65 3.76 -11.95 3.53
CA VAL A 65 2.79 -10.85 3.38
C VAL A 65 3.29 -9.55 4.02
N ILE A 66 4.05 -9.62 5.10
CA ILE A 66 4.59 -8.44 5.81
C ILE A 66 5.65 -7.77 4.96
N SER A 67 6.57 -8.56 4.36
CA SER A 67 7.61 -8.07 3.45
C SER A 67 7.00 -7.28 2.28
N PHE A 68 6.02 -7.89 1.60
CA PHE A 68 5.35 -7.27 0.47
C PHE A 68 4.52 -6.04 0.87
N SER A 69 3.75 -6.11 1.97
CA SER A 69 2.92 -5.00 2.43
C SER A 69 3.77 -3.77 2.76
N ALA A 70 4.87 -3.94 3.49
CA ALA A 70 5.77 -2.85 3.83
C ALA A 70 6.47 -2.27 2.58
N ALA A 71 6.85 -3.11 1.60
CA ALA A 71 7.44 -2.64 0.34
C ALA A 71 6.42 -1.89 -0.53
N ILE A 72 5.16 -2.34 -0.59
CA ILE A 72 4.08 -1.64 -1.30
C ILE A 72 3.80 -0.28 -0.65
N SER A 73 3.72 -0.22 0.69
CA SER A 73 3.55 1.03 1.43
C SER A 73 4.75 1.98 1.26
N ALA A 74 5.97 1.45 1.15
CA ALA A 74 7.15 2.26 0.83
C ALA A 74 7.03 2.86 -0.59
N GLY A 75 6.58 2.07 -1.57
CA GLY A 75 6.30 2.51 -2.93
C GLY A 75 5.20 3.58 -2.99
N GLU A 76 4.13 3.41 -2.20
CA GLU A 76 3.06 4.42 -2.05
C GLU A 76 3.61 5.75 -1.52
N LYS A 77 4.42 5.72 -0.44
CA LYS A 77 5.03 6.92 0.13
C LYS A 77 6.04 7.58 -0.81
N GLY A 78 6.75 6.78 -1.61
CA GLY A 78 7.69 7.23 -2.62
C GLY A 78 7.06 7.66 -3.96
N GLY A 79 5.72 7.62 -4.07
CA GLY A 79 5.02 7.96 -5.32
C GLY A 79 5.21 6.95 -6.46
N GLN A 80 5.69 5.75 -6.15
CA GLN A 80 6.04 4.69 -7.12
C GLN A 80 4.87 3.72 -7.33
N TRP A 81 3.76 4.24 -7.83
CA TRP A 81 2.54 3.45 -8.07
C TRP A 81 2.77 2.20 -8.93
N GLY A 82 3.60 2.29 -9.97
CA GLY A 82 3.91 1.15 -10.85
C GLY A 82 4.60 0.01 -10.10
N CYS A 83 5.53 0.35 -9.20
CA CYS A 83 6.18 -0.62 -8.33
C CYS A 83 5.20 -1.25 -7.35
N ALA A 84 4.32 -0.45 -6.73
CA ALA A 84 3.30 -0.95 -5.82
C ALA A 84 2.36 -1.96 -6.50
N LEU A 85 1.91 -1.66 -7.73
CA LEU A 85 1.10 -2.58 -8.53
C LEU A 85 1.85 -3.85 -8.94
N ALA A 86 3.11 -3.73 -9.34
CA ALA A 86 3.93 -4.88 -9.70
C ALA A 86 4.13 -5.82 -8.51
N LEU A 87 4.39 -5.27 -7.33
CA LEU A 87 4.53 -6.04 -6.10
C LEU A 87 3.22 -6.72 -5.69
N LEU A 88 2.09 -6.03 -5.80
CA LEU A 88 0.78 -6.61 -5.51
C LEU A 88 0.47 -7.80 -6.43
N ARG A 89 0.77 -7.66 -7.74
CA ARG A 89 0.63 -8.77 -8.70
C ARG A 89 1.57 -9.93 -8.39
N ARG A 90 2.79 -9.64 -7.93
CA ARG A 90 3.76 -10.69 -7.53
C ARG A 90 3.28 -11.43 -6.29
N LEU A 91 2.79 -10.72 -5.29
CA LEU A 91 2.19 -11.30 -4.09
C LEU A 91 1.08 -12.29 -4.46
N HIS A 92 0.16 -11.87 -5.32
CA HIS A 92 -0.94 -12.69 -5.79
C HIS A 92 -0.48 -13.96 -6.56
N ARG A 93 0.55 -13.85 -7.41
CA ARG A 93 1.14 -15.00 -8.13
C ARG A 93 1.84 -15.99 -7.21
N GLY A 94 2.38 -15.53 -6.11
CA GLY A 94 3.04 -16.34 -5.08
C GLY A 94 2.08 -17.12 -4.19
N ALA A 95 0.78 -17.18 -4.52
CA ALA A 95 -0.29 -17.79 -3.73
C ALA A 95 -0.41 -17.20 -2.31
N VAL A 96 0.12 -15.99 -2.10
CA VAL A 96 -0.04 -15.26 -0.86
C VAL A 96 -1.17 -14.24 -1.05
N LEU A 97 -2.23 -14.35 -0.25
CA LEU A 97 -3.37 -13.43 -0.36
C LEU A 97 -3.00 -12.04 0.16
N PRO A 98 -3.27 -10.98 -0.63
CA PRO A 98 -3.14 -9.61 -0.14
C PRO A 98 -4.06 -9.36 1.05
N THR A 99 -3.65 -8.45 1.92
CA THR A 99 -4.52 -7.93 2.98
C THR A 99 -5.25 -6.67 2.52
N VAL A 100 -6.30 -6.28 3.24
CA VAL A 100 -6.99 -4.99 3.01
C VAL A 100 -5.98 -3.84 3.03
N THR A 101 -5.07 -3.83 4.00
CA THR A 101 -4.02 -2.80 4.13
C THR A 101 -3.11 -2.74 2.91
N THR A 102 -2.72 -3.90 2.37
CA THR A 102 -1.88 -4.00 1.16
C THR A 102 -2.59 -3.42 -0.06
N CYS A 103 -3.87 -3.74 -0.24
CA CYS A 103 -4.69 -3.20 -1.32
C CYS A 103 -4.90 -1.70 -1.16
N ASN A 104 -5.17 -1.22 0.05
CA ASN A 104 -5.34 0.20 0.35
C ASN A 104 -4.09 1.01 0.01
N ALA A 105 -2.90 0.52 0.35
CA ALA A 105 -1.64 1.17 -0.02
C ALA A 105 -1.46 1.26 -1.54
N ALA A 106 -1.83 0.20 -2.29
CA ALA A 106 -1.76 0.23 -3.75
C ALA A 106 -2.78 1.20 -4.38
N ILE A 107 -4.02 1.26 -3.86
CA ILE A 107 -5.05 2.22 -4.30
C ILE A 107 -4.59 3.65 -3.99
N SER A 108 -4.08 3.93 -2.79
CA SER A 108 -3.52 5.23 -2.41
C SER A 108 -2.32 5.64 -3.28
N ALA A 109 -1.49 4.69 -3.70
CA ALA A 109 -0.40 4.97 -4.63
C ALA A 109 -0.94 5.46 -5.99
N CYS A 110 -2.01 4.85 -6.49
CA CYS A 110 -2.68 5.25 -7.73
C CYS A 110 -3.38 6.61 -7.58
N GLU A 111 -4.04 6.86 -6.44
CA GLU A 111 -4.68 8.13 -6.11
C GLU A 111 -3.71 9.32 -6.18
N LYS A 112 -2.51 9.18 -5.60
CA LYS A 112 -1.49 10.25 -5.58
C LYS A 112 -1.05 10.70 -6.98
N VAL A 113 -1.09 9.80 -7.96
CA VAL A 113 -0.69 10.08 -9.35
C VAL A 113 -1.89 10.18 -10.31
N LYS A 114 -3.11 10.29 -9.78
CA LYS A 114 -4.37 10.47 -10.53
C LYS A 114 -4.69 9.30 -11.48
N ARG A 115 -4.24 8.08 -11.15
CA ARG A 115 -4.51 6.85 -11.93
C ARG A 115 -5.82 6.21 -11.44
N TRP A 116 -6.94 6.85 -11.72
CA TRP A 116 -8.26 6.43 -11.27
C TRP A 116 -8.69 5.08 -11.84
N GLU A 117 -8.30 4.75 -13.08
CA GLU A 117 -8.63 3.47 -13.72
C GLU A 117 -8.05 2.29 -12.95
N GLU A 118 -6.77 2.37 -12.59
CA GLU A 118 -6.08 1.37 -11.81
C GLU A 118 -6.61 1.29 -10.37
N ALA A 119 -6.94 2.42 -9.77
CA ALA A 119 -7.55 2.46 -8.44
C ALA A 119 -8.89 1.72 -8.42
N LEU A 120 -9.75 1.94 -9.43
CA LEU A 120 -11.02 1.23 -9.60
C LEU A 120 -10.83 -0.26 -9.87
N ALA A 121 -9.85 -0.61 -10.73
CA ALA A 121 -9.54 -2.01 -11.02
C ALA A 121 -9.10 -2.76 -9.75
N LEU A 122 -8.29 -2.11 -8.91
CA LEU A 122 -7.86 -2.68 -7.61
C LEU A 122 -9.04 -2.86 -6.66
N LEU A 123 -9.91 -1.86 -6.53
CA LEU A 123 -11.09 -1.94 -5.66
C LEU A 123 -12.02 -3.10 -6.08
N ARG A 124 -12.25 -3.27 -7.39
CA ARG A 124 -13.03 -4.41 -7.93
C ARG A 124 -12.31 -5.74 -7.66
N GLY A 125 -10.99 -5.80 -7.91
CA GLY A 125 -10.18 -6.98 -7.68
C GLY A 125 -10.18 -7.44 -6.21
N MET A 126 -10.33 -6.54 -5.24
CA MET A 126 -10.52 -6.93 -3.84
C MET A 126 -11.76 -7.81 -3.69
N GLY A 127 -12.88 -7.43 -4.31
CA GLY A 127 -14.12 -8.22 -4.27
C GLY A 127 -13.97 -9.60 -4.91
N GLU A 128 -13.26 -9.71 -6.04
CA GLU A 128 -12.98 -10.97 -6.73
C GLU A 128 -12.11 -11.92 -5.88
N LEU A 129 -11.22 -11.35 -5.06
CA LEU A 129 -10.38 -12.11 -4.12
C LEU A 129 -11.06 -12.41 -2.78
N GLY A 130 -12.33 -12.00 -2.59
CA GLY A 130 -13.04 -12.15 -1.33
C GLY A 130 -12.54 -11.21 -0.22
N ILE A 131 -11.74 -10.20 -0.57
CA ILE A 131 -11.24 -9.21 0.38
C ILE A 131 -12.31 -8.12 0.54
N GLN A 132 -12.80 -7.94 1.76
CA GLN A 132 -13.78 -6.90 2.04
C GLN A 132 -13.11 -5.53 2.02
N ALA A 133 -13.48 -4.70 1.04
CA ALA A 133 -13.06 -3.31 0.98
C ALA A 133 -13.66 -2.53 2.17
N ASP A 134 -12.86 -1.71 2.79
CA ASP A 134 -13.22 -0.87 3.93
C ASP A 134 -13.41 0.60 3.54
N VAL A 135 -13.69 1.44 4.52
CA VAL A 135 -13.85 2.90 4.32
C VAL A 135 -12.60 3.53 3.68
N VAL A 136 -11.42 3.03 4.00
CA VAL A 136 -10.14 3.55 3.45
C VAL A 136 -10.03 3.20 1.96
N SER A 137 -10.39 1.96 1.57
CA SER A 137 -10.41 1.51 0.19
C SER A 137 -11.30 2.39 -0.69
N TYR A 138 -12.54 2.62 -0.23
CA TYR A 138 -13.51 3.45 -0.97
C TYR A 138 -13.08 4.91 -1.03
N ASN A 139 -12.64 5.51 0.08
CA ASN A 139 -12.22 6.91 0.10
C ASN A 139 -11.03 7.15 -0.84
N ALA A 140 -10.03 6.25 -0.85
CA ALA A 140 -8.89 6.37 -1.76
C ALA A 140 -9.32 6.25 -3.24
N ALA A 141 -10.26 5.35 -3.56
CA ALA A 141 -10.77 5.20 -4.93
C ALA A 141 -11.64 6.40 -5.35
N ILE A 142 -12.49 6.92 -4.47
CA ILE A 142 -13.29 8.14 -4.71
C ILE A 142 -12.36 9.32 -4.97
N SER A 143 -11.37 9.56 -4.09
CA SER A 143 -10.38 10.62 -4.26
C SER A 143 -9.55 10.48 -5.55
N ALA A 144 -9.23 9.24 -5.96
CA ALA A 144 -8.58 8.99 -7.25
C ALA A 144 -9.47 9.43 -8.43
N CYS A 145 -10.77 9.12 -8.37
CA CYS A 145 -11.74 9.53 -9.39
C CYS A 145 -11.89 11.04 -9.44
N GLU A 146 -11.97 11.72 -8.30
CA GLU A 146 -12.07 13.19 -8.22
C GLU A 146 -10.81 13.84 -8.83
N LYS A 147 -9.62 13.38 -8.43
CA LYS A 147 -8.35 13.89 -8.99
C LYS A 147 -8.20 13.59 -10.48
N GLY A 148 -8.86 12.52 -10.97
CA GLY A 148 -8.98 12.16 -12.38
C GLY A 148 -10.11 12.87 -13.13
N MET A 149 -10.83 13.81 -12.48
CA MET A 149 -11.98 14.52 -13.04
C MET A 149 -13.14 13.60 -13.43
N GLN A 150 -13.28 12.46 -12.78
CA GLN A 150 -14.33 11.45 -13.02
C GLN A 150 -15.38 11.52 -11.91
N TRP A 151 -16.03 12.65 -11.77
CA TRP A 151 -16.98 12.93 -10.69
C TRP A 151 -18.19 12.00 -10.68
N GLU A 152 -18.67 11.55 -11.86
CA GLU A 152 -19.79 10.61 -11.97
C GLU A 152 -19.46 9.27 -11.31
N LEU A 153 -18.24 8.76 -11.56
CA LEU A 153 -17.76 7.52 -10.95
C LEU A 153 -17.56 7.68 -9.44
N ALA A 154 -17.08 8.83 -8.98
CA ALA A 154 -16.94 9.14 -7.56
C ALA A 154 -18.31 9.07 -6.84
N VAL A 155 -19.38 9.63 -7.42
CA VAL A 155 -20.74 9.56 -6.90
C VAL A 155 -21.26 8.11 -6.87
N VAL A 156 -21.04 7.34 -7.94
CA VAL A 156 -21.43 5.92 -7.98
C VAL A 156 -20.77 5.12 -6.87
N LEU A 157 -19.46 5.30 -6.68
CA LEU A 157 -18.71 4.63 -5.61
C LEU A 157 -19.21 5.02 -4.21
N PHE A 158 -19.52 6.28 -4.02
CA PHE A 158 -20.07 6.77 -2.76
C PHE A 158 -21.41 6.10 -2.42
N HIS A 159 -22.32 6.01 -3.40
CA HIS A 159 -23.59 5.30 -3.21
C HIS A 159 -23.41 3.79 -3.02
N GLU A 160 -22.41 3.18 -3.68
CA GLU A 160 -22.08 1.77 -3.45
C GLU A 160 -21.60 1.54 -2.02
N MET A 161 -20.70 2.40 -1.52
CA MET A 161 -20.22 2.39 -0.15
C MET A 161 -21.35 2.46 0.87
N GLN A 162 -22.31 3.39 0.68
CA GLN A 162 -23.49 3.52 1.53
C GLN A 162 -24.38 2.27 1.48
N ARG A 163 -24.65 1.72 0.29
CA ARG A 163 -25.44 0.48 0.15
C ARG A 163 -24.81 -0.72 0.85
N ARG A 164 -23.49 -0.76 0.96
CA ARG A 164 -22.75 -1.79 1.70
C ARG A 164 -22.72 -1.55 3.22
N GLY A 165 -23.33 -0.46 3.71
CA GLY A 165 -23.34 -0.10 5.12
C GLY A 165 -21.97 0.30 5.65
N ILE A 166 -21.04 0.71 4.77
CA ILE A 166 -19.73 1.22 5.15
C ILE A 166 -19.92 2.69 5.49
N GLU A 167 -19.94 3.00 6.80
CA GLU A 167 -20.14 4.37 7.28
C GLU A 167 -18.93 5.24 6.92
N THR A 168 -19.19 6.38 6.29
CA THR A 168 -18.20 7.43 6.16
C THR A 168 -17.89 7.96 7.57
N LEU A 169 -16.64 7.88 8.01
CA LEU A 169 -16.19 8.62 9.18
C LEU A 169 -16.32 10.12 8.87
N SER A 170 -17.48 10.67 9.18
CA SER A 170 -18.01 11.99 8.77
C SER A 170 -17.20 13.20 9.23
N ARG A 171 -15.91 13.10 9.52
CA ARG A 171 -15.17 14.25 10.09
C ARG A 171 -13.78 14.55 9.55
N SER A 172 -13.24 13.88 8.54
CA SER A 172 -11.83 14.12 8.24
C SER A 172 -11.39 14.14 6.76
N HIS A 173 -12.30 14.06 5.78
CA HIS A 173 -11.90 14.21 4.39
C HIS A 173 -12.75 15.28 3.70
N PRO A 174 -12.17 16.46 3.36
CA PRO A 174 -12.88 17.56 2.68
C PRO A 174 -13.44 17.12 1.31
N ASP A 175 -12.84 16.11 0.71
CA ASP A 175 -13.22 15.59 -0.61
C ASP A 175 -14.58 14.85 -0.56
N VAL A 176 -14.85 14.09 0.51
CA VAL A 176 -16.13 13.37 0.69
C VAL A 176 -17.30 14.33 0.87
N ASP A 177 -17.09 15.46 1.56
CA ASP A 177 -18.13 16.50 1.72
C ASP A 177 -18.46 17.17 0.38
N HIS A 178 -17.52 17.25 -0.55
CA HIS A 178 -17.75 17.80 -1.88
C HIS A 178 -18.63 16.85 -2.71
N VAL A 179 -18.35 15.55 -2.68
CA VAL A 179 -19.16 14.51 -3.37
C VAL A 179 -20.57 14.43 -2.81
N GLN A 180 -20.73 14.54 -1.48
CA GLN A 180 -22.06 14.56 -0.85
C GLN A 180 -22.89 15.76 -1.33
N ARG A 181 -22.29 16.94 -1.45
CA ARG A 181 -22.99 18.14 -1.98
C ARG A 181 -23.35 18.04 -3.45
N LEU A 182 -22.55 17.37 -4.26
CA LEU A 182 -22.85 17.12 -5.66
C LEU A 182 -23.98 16.10 -5.82
N GLY A 183 -23.97 15.01 -5.03
CA GLY A 183 -25.04 14.01 -5.07
C GLY A 183 -26.41 14.49 -4.56
N GLN A 184 -26.47 15.58 -3.77
CA GLN A 184 -27.73 16.19 -3.33
C GLN A 184 -28.33 17.17 -4.34
N ARG A 185 -27.61 17.49 -5.42
CA ARG A 185 -28.04 18.41 -6.48
C ARG A 185 -28.53 17.70 -7.75
N LEU A 186 -28.43 16.38 -7.78
CA LEU A 186 -28.99 15.48 -8.80
C LEU A 186 -30.26 14.79 -8.31
#